data_ebf57e3fb3b0a2ba5056794fbccf0f9e
#
_entry.id   ebf57e3fb3b0a2ba5056794fbccf0f9e
#
_cell.length_a   1.000
_cell.length_b   1.000
_cell.length_c   1.000
_cell.angle_alpha   90.00
_cell.angle_beta   90.00
_cell.angle_gamma   90.00
#
_symmetry.space_group_name_H-M   'P 1'
#
loop_
_entity.id
_entity.type
_entity.pdbx_description
1 polymer ?
#
loop_
_entity_poly.entity_id
_entity_poly.type
_entity_poly.pdbx_seq_one_letter_code
_entity_poly.pdbx_strand_id
1 'polypeptide(L)'
;MSISPRNISLLVTSIAISIIMAGCTGKKEQKQPSMAKIACDESFEYIMEQEINVYEYIYPKEDVLAYYLPEKQAIDSIMAMGSVKGAVITRPLTDKEVNYLRANKKLVHQKKIAIDALALIVNPANPVEILSKKDIAEILSGDVTRWDQVEPCKLGDIDV
;
A
#
# COMPACT_ATOMS: atom_id res chain seq x y z
N MET A 1 -59.32 -19.94 45.29
CA MET A 1 -58.07 -20.71 45.26
C MET A 1 -56.98 -19.81 45.79
N SER A 2 -56.63 -19.90 47.07
CA SER A 2 -55.64 -18.99 47.72
C SER A 2 -54.26 -19.57 47.52
N ILE A 3 -53.40 -18.85 46.82
CA ILE A 3 -52.01 -19.21 46.62
C ILE A 3 -51.24 -18.84 47.89
N SER A 4 -50.62 -19.80 48.55
CA SER A 4 -49.85 -19.60 49.77
C SER A 4 -48.63 -18.66 49.48
N PRO A 5 -48.31 -17.70 50.39
CA PRO A 5 -47.18 -16.75 50.18
C PRO A 5 -45.81 -17.46 49.99
N ARG A 6 -45.68 -18.68 50.47
CA ARG A 6 -44.50 -19.52 50.35
C ARG A 6 -44.25 -19.99 48.90
N ASN A 7 -45.34 -20.23 48.14
CA ASN A 7 -45.26 -20.61 46.73
C ASN A 7 -44.94 -19.45 45.79
N ILE A 8 -45.34 -18.24 46.18
CA ILE A 8 -45.00 -16.99 45.45
C ILE A 8 -43.51 -16.69 45.58
N SER A 9 -42.91 -16.90 46.76
CA SER A 9 -41.48 -16.70 46.97
C SER A 9 -40.63 -17.65 46.16
N LEU A 10 -41.02 -18.92 46.08
CA LEU A 10 -40.31 -19.93 45.24
C LEU A 10 -40.43 -19.64 43.75
N LEU A 11 -41.54 -19.11 43.26
CA LEU A 11 -41.72 -18.72 41.87
C LEU A 11 -40.85 -17.48 41.50
N VAL A 12 -40.78 -16.51 42.38
CA VAL A 12 -39.97 -15.30 42.16
C VAL A 12 -38.48 -15.61 42.15
N THR A 13 -38.00 -16.48 43.05
CA THR A 13 -36.58 -16.92 43.05
C THR A 13 -36.21 -17.76 41.83
N SER A 14 -37.13 -18.59 41.31
CA SER A 14 -36.88 -19.36 40.08
C SER A 14 -36.77 -18.48 38.83
N ILE A 15 -37.61 -17.45 38.72
CA ILE A 15 -37.55 -16.47 37.61
C ILE A 15 -36.28 -15.65 37.68
N ALA A 16 -35.86 -15.22 38.87
CA ALA A 16 -34.62 -14.41 39.04
C ALA A 16 -33.36 -15.23 38.63
N ILE A 17 -33.28 -16.50 38.94
CA ILE A 17 -32.17 -17.38 38.56
C ILE A 17 -32.14 -17.61 37.04
N SER A 18 -33.29 -17.71 36.37
CA SER A 18 -33.34 -17.87 34.90
C SER A 18 -32.85 -16.64 34.13
N ILE A 19 -33.04 -15.43 34.68
CA ILE A 19 -32.56 -14.18 34.03
C ILE A 19 -31.04 -14.02 34.12
N ILE A 20 -30.42 -14.54 35.18
CA ILE A 20 -28.95 -14.43 35.36
C ILE A 20 -28.19 -15.35 34.37
N MET A 21 -28.78 -16.49 33.96
CA MET A 21 -28.16 -17.41 33.02
C MET A 21 -28.24 -16.95 31.54
N ALA A 22 -29.09 -16.02 31.21
CA ALA A 22 -29.23 -15.49 29.85
C ALA A 22 -28.19 -14.37 29.50
N GLY A 23 -27.42 -13.89 30.48
CA GLY A 23 -26.49 -12.75 30.33
C GLY A 23 -25.09 -13.12 29.83
N CYS A 24 -24.72 -14.39 29.63
CA CYS A 24 -23.35 -14.79 29.29
C CYS A 24 -23.18 -15.41 27.90
N THR A 25 -24.00 -15.03 26.93
CA THR A 25 -23.58 -15.24 25.53
C THR A 25 -22.74 -14.03 25.12
N GLY A 26 -21.49 -13.98 25.56
CA GLY A 26 -20.49 -13.13 24.97
C GLY A 26 -20.44 -13.46 23.47
N LYS A 27 -21.05 -12.62 22.65
CA LYS A 27 -20.76 -12.60 21.22
C LYS A 27 -19.25 -12.44 21.12
N LYS A 28 -18.53 -13.52 20.82
CA LYS A 28 -17.21 -13.39 20.21
C LYS A 28 -17.47 -12.59 18.95
N GLU A 29 -17.13 -11.30 18.97
CA GLU A 29 -17.01 -10.55 17.73
C GLU A 29 -16.06 -11.37 16.85
N GLN A 30 -16.62 -12.03 15.88
CA GLN A 30 -15.86 -12.59 14.77
C GLN A 30 -15.32 -11.35 14.07
N LYS A 31 -14.07 -10.98 14.42
CA LYS A 31 -13.34 -9.92 13.75
C LYS A 31 -13.33 -10.32 12.27
N GLN A 32 -14.13 -9.64 11.46
CA GLN A 32 -14.08 -9.83 10.01
C GLN A 32 -12.63 -9.66 9.58
N PRO A 33 -12.14 -10.46 8.62
CA PRO A 33 -10.81 -10.26 8.06
C PRO A 33 -10.65 -8.79 7.70
N SER A 34 -9.66 -8.13 8.24
CA SER A 34 -9.44 -6.72 7.95
C SER A 34 -8.70 -6.65 6.62
N MET A 35 -9.40 -6.31 5.55
CA MET A 35 -8.78 -6.04 4.26
C MET A 35 -8.13 -4.65 4.29
N ALA A 36 -6.81 -4.60 4.26
CA ALA A 36 -6.06 -3.37 4.07
C ALA A 36 -5.94 -3.06 2.58
N LYS A 37 -6.30 -1.82 2.18
CA LYS A 37 -6.16 -1.37 0.80
C LYS A 37 -4.99 -0.40 0.70
N ILE A 38 -4.07 -0.68 -0.22
CA ILE A 38 -2.90 0.15 -0.50
C ILE A 38 -2.86 0.49 -1.99
N ALA A 39 -2.31 1.65 -2.32
CA ALA A 39 -2.00 2.03 -3.69
C ALA A 39 -0.48 1.98 -3.89
N CYS A 40 -0.02 1.35 -4.94
CA CYS A 40 1.39 1.19 -5.23
C CYS A 40 1.70 1.75 -6.61
N ASP A 41 2.84 2.40 -6.75
CA ASP A 41 3.38 2.67 -8.07
C ASP A 41 3.59 1.35 -8.82
N GLU A 42 3.21 1.32 -10.08
CA GLU A 42 3.23 0.11 -10.91
C GLU A 42 4.63 -0.50 -11.06
N SER A 43 5.69 0.30 -10.92
CA SER A 43 7.06 -0.19 -10.96
C SER A 43 7.40 -1.14 -9.80
N PHE A 44 6.62 -1.13 -8.72
CA PHE A 44 6.81 -1.98 -7.55
C PHE A 44 5.94 -3.24 -7.54
N GLU A 45 5.12 -3.47 -8.58
CA GLU A 45 4.16 -4.59 -8.61
C GLU A 45 4.81 -5.91 -8.23
N TYR A 46 5.90 -6.28 -8.90
CA TYR A 46 6.55 -7.57 -8.70
C TYR A 46 7.04 -7.80 -7.26
N ILE A 47 7.68 -6.80 -6.66
CA ILE A 47 8.20 -6.93 -5.30
C ILE A 47 7.07 -6.88 -4.27
N MET A 48 6.05 -6.04 -4.51
CA MET A 48 4.93 -5.91 -3.60
C MET A 48 4.06 -7.16 -3.54
N GLU A 49 3.83 -7.82 -4.69
CA GLU A 49 3.13 -9.11 -4.73
C GLU A 49 3.85 -10.17 -3.88
N GLN A 50 5.16 -10.22 -3.95
CA GLN A 50 5.93 -11.17 -3.14
C GLN A 50 5.81 -10.86 -1.63
N GLU A 51 5.95 -9.60 -1.25
CA GLU A 51 5.86 -9.18 0.14
C GLU A 51 4.45 -9.39 0.72
N ILE A 52 3.41 -9.10 -0.07
CA ILE A 52 2.01 -9.35 0.33
C ILE A 52 1.77 -10.84 0.54
N ASN A 53 2.21 -11.70 -0.38
CA ASN A 53 2.07 -13.14 -0.23
C ASN A 53 2.73 -13.67 1.04
N VAL A 54 3.94 -13.16 1.38
CA VAL A 54 4.64 -13.51 2.63
C VAL A 54 3.88 -13.00 3.84
N TYR A 55 3.38 -11.78 3.79
CA TYR A 55 2.60 -11.18 4.88
C TYR A 55 1.33 -11.98 5.17
N GLU A 56 0.53 -12.31 4.15
CA GLU A 56 -0.70 -13.07 4.27
C GLU A 56 -0.46 -14.51 4.73
N TYR A 57 0.66 -15.12 4.33
CA TYR A 57 1.09 -16.41 4.85
C TYR A 57 1.36 -16.37 6.36
N ILE A 58 2.00 -15.30 6.84
CA ILE A 58 2.29 -15.12 8.28
C ILE A 58 1.02 -14.74 9.05
N TYR A 59 0.14 -13.94 8.44
CA TYR A 59 -1.07 -13.40 9.06
C TYR A 59 -2.34 -13.84 8.31
N PRO A 60 -2.73 -15.13 8.37
CA PRO A 60 -3.79 -15.70 7.52
C PRO A 60 -5.22 -15.18 7.80
N LYS A 61 -5.37 -14.18 8.67
CA LYS A 61 -6.64 -13.49 8.96
C LYS A 61 -6.65 -12.05 8.46
N GLU A 62 -5.61 -11.64 7.81
CA GLU A 62 -5.42 -10.29 7.30
C GLU A 62 -5.16 -10.36 5.80
N ASP A 63 -5.94 -9.63 5.02
CA ASP A 63 -5.80 -9.55 3.56
C ASP A 63 -5.30 -8.15 3.17
N VAL A 64 -4.43 -8.08 2.18
CA VAL A 64 -3.93 -6.83 1.62
C VAL A 64 -4.31 -6.75 0.14
N LEU A 65 -5.10 -5.75 -0.21
CA LEU A 65 -5.44 -5.46 -1.60
C LEU A 65 -4.58 -4.31 -2.11
N ALA A 66 -3.64 -4.60 -2.99
CA ALA A 66 -2.84 -3.60 -3.67
C ALA A 66 -3.47 -3.18 -5.00
N TYR A 67 -3.45 -1.87 -5.26
CA TYR A 67 -3.79 -1.28 -6.55
C TYR A 67 -2.51 -0.75 -7.19
N TYR A 68 -2.09 -1.31 -8.31
CA TYR A 68 -0.91 -0.87 -9.05
C TYR A 68 -1.34 0.21 -10.04
N LEU A 69 -0.79 1.40 -9.86
CA LEU A 69 -1.23 2.62 -10.53
C LEU A 69 0.00 3.50 -10.84
N PRO A 70 -0.05 4.34 -11.87
CA PRO A 70 0.94 5.39 -12.03
C PRO A 70 1.07 6.24 -10.76
N GLU A 71 2.29 6.64 -10.37
CA GLU A 71 2.60 7.31 -9.09
C GLU A 71 1.60 8.41 -8.71
N LYS A 72 1.26 9.26 -9.69
CA LYS A 72 0.30 10.33 -9.44
C LYS A 72 -1.06 9.79 -8.96
N GLN A 73 -1.56 8.71 -9.57
CA GLN A 73 -2.84 8.12 -9.19
C GLN A 73 -2.75 7.40 -7.85
N ALA A 74 -1.60 6.79 -7.52
CA ALA A 74 -1.37 6.20 -6.20
C ALA A 74 -1.43 7.28 -5.11
N ILE A 75 -0.83 8.44 -5.34
CA ILE A 75 -0.91 9.60 -4.43
C ILE A 75 -2.35 10.13 -4.36
N ASP A 76 -3.00 10.33 -5.50
CA ASP A 76 -4.40 10.80 -5.56
C ASP A 76 -5.34 9.88 -4.77
N SER A 77 -5.07 8.56 -4.76
CA SER A 77 -5.86 7.57 -4.01
C SER A 77 -5.84 7.78 -2.50
N ILE A 78 -4.70 8.17 -1.92
CA ILE A 78 -4.63 8.51 -0.49
C ILE A 78 -5.18 9.91 -0.22
N MET A 79 -5.06 10.84 -1.17
CA MET A 79 -5.61 12.20 -1.08
C MET A 79 -7.13 12.21 -1.14
N ALA A 80 -7.75 11.27 -1.86
CA ALA A 80 -9.20 11.14 -1.99
C ALA A 80 -9.93 10.73 -0.69
N MET A 81 -9.20 10.50 0.41
CA MET A 81 -9.77 10.15 1.73
C MET A 81 -10.65 8.89 1.73
N GLY A 82 -10.46 8.03 0.75
CA GLY A 82 -11.21 6.79 0.59
C GLY A 82 -10.78 5.66 1.53
N SER A 83 -11.00 4.44 1.09
CA SER A 83 -10.65 3.22 1.83
C SER A 83 -9.15 2.87 1.77
N VAL A 84 -8.39 3.48 0.87
CA VAL A 84 -6.94 3.29 0.75
C VAL A 84 -6.24 3.87 1.98
N LYS A 85 -5.39 3.05 2.61
CA LYS A 85 -4.75 3.38 3.90
C LYS A 85 -3.28 3.75 3.79
N GLY A 86 -2.65 3.40 2.68
CA GLY A 86 -1.25 3.67 2.42
C GLY A 86 -0.94 3.72 0.95
N ALA A 87 0.21 4.30 0.62
CA ALA A 87 0.76 4.23 -0.72
C ALA A 87 2.25 3.89 -0.69
N VAL A 88 2.69 3.12 -1.67
CA VAL A 88 4.10 2.86 -1.97
C VAL A 88 4.45 3.63 -3.22
N ILE A 89 5.33 4.60 -3.09
CA ILE A 89 5.63 5.59 -4.14
C ILE A 89 7.14 5.84 -4.21
N THR A 90 7.61 6.36 -5.33
CA THR A 90 9.05 6.52 -5.62
C THR A 90 9.67 7.72 -4.90
N ARG A 91 8.88 8.70 -4.45
CA ARG A 91 9.31 9.92 -3.79
C ARG A 91 8.58 10.17 -2.46
N PRO A 92 9.14 10.97 -1.57
CA PRO A 92 8.35 11.46 -0.43
C PRO A 92 7.21 12.38 -0.89
N LEU A 93 6.16 12.46 -0.09
CA LEU A 93 5.10 13.44 -0.29
C LEU A 93 5.67 14.86 -0.16
N THR A 94 5.20 15.74 -1.00
CA THR A 94 5.52 17.17 -0.93
C THR A 94 4.88 17.82 0.31
N ASP A 95 5.40 18.96 0.74
CA ASP A 95 4.82 19.71 1.87
C ASP A 95 3.34 20.07 1.64
N LYS A 96 2.96 20.34 0.39
CA LYS A 96 1.56 20.64 0.03
C LYS A 96 0.67 19.41 0.26
N GLU A 97 1.10 18.23 -0.15
CA GLU A 97 0.38 16.96 0.03
C GLU A 97 0.28 16.60 1.52
N VAL A 98 1.37 16.72 2.26
CA VAL A 98 1.39 16.49 3.71
C VAL A 98 0.43 17.45 4.44
N ASN A 99 0.48 18.73 4.11
CA ASN A 99 -0.37 19.75 4.74
C ASN A 99 -1.85 19.53 4.41
N TYR A 100 -2.17 19.11 3.18
CA TYR A 100 -3.54 18.75 2.79
C TYR A 100 -4.06 17.56 3.64
N LEU A 101 -3.28 16.50 3.77
CA LEU A 101 -3.66 15.33 4.58
C LEU A 101 -3.86 15.71 6.06
N ARG A 102 -2.96 16.52 6.62
CA ARG A 102 -3.05 16.99 8.01
C ARG A 102 -4.29 17.88 8.24
N ALA A 103 -4.59 18.79 7.31
CA ALA A 103 -5.78 19.62 7.37
C ALA A 103 -7.07 18.79 7.41
N ASN A 104 -7.04 17.62 6.76
CA ASN A 104 -8.14 16.65 6.78
C ASN A 104 -8.01 15.60 7.92
N LYS A 105 -7.25 15.94 8.99
CA LYS A 105 -7.08 15.11 10.21
C LYS A 105 -6.48 13.72 9.93
N LYS A 106 -5.68 13.57 8.89
CA LYS A 106 -4.93 12.35 8.60
C LYS A 106 -3.54 12.42 9.23
N LEU A 107 -3.21 11.38 9.97
CA LEU A 107 -1.85 11.21 10.46
C LEU A 107 -0.97 10.70 9.32
N VAL A 108 0.09 11.45 9.00
CA VAL A 108 0.99 11.11 7.91
C VAL A 108 2.28 10.56 8.48
N HIS A 109 2.55 9.29 8.19
CA HIS A 109 3.84 8.65 8.44
C HIS A 109 4.47 8.30 7.10
N GLN A 110 5.71 8.73 6.91
CA GLN A 110 6.48 8.39 5.73
C GLN A 110 7.72 7.61 6.18
N LYS A 111 8.00 6.49 5.52
CA LYS A 111 9.17 5.68 5.78
C LYS A 111 9.78 5.23 4.48
N LYS A 112 11.08 5.43 4.32
CA LYS A 112 11.84 4.84 3.22
C LYS A 112 12.00 3.35 3.50
N ILE A 113 11.48 2.51 2.60
CA ILE A 113 11.49 1.05 2.73
C ILE A 113 12.55 0.39 1.84
N ALA A 114 12.88 1.03 0.69
CA ALA A 114 13.87 0.52 -0.25
C ALA A 114 14.60 1.66 -0.96
N ILE A 115 15.62 1.32 -1.71
CA ILE A 115 16.29 2.18 -2.68
C ILE A 115 16.22 1.41 -3.99
N ASP A 116 15.71 2.05 -5.01
CA ASP A 116 15.67 1.55 -6.37
C ASP A 116 16.70 2.28 -7.23
N ALA A 117 17.08 1.66 -8.35
CA ALA A 117 18.02 2.23 -9.31
C ALA A 117 17.56 1.90 -10.74
N LEU A 118 17.65 2.89 -11.61
CA LEU A 118 17.47 2.69 -13.04
C LEU A 118 18.78 2.20 -13.65
N ALA A 119 18.74 1.03 -14.28
CA ALA A 119 19.86 0.49 -15.05
C ALA A 119 19.62 0.76 -16.54
N LEU A 120 20.57 1.41 -17.19
CA LEU A 120 20.58 1.55 -18.64
C LEU A 120 21.27 0.34 -19.25
N ILE A 121 20.61 -0.29 -20.21
CA ILE A 121 21.12 -1.47 -20.89
C ILE A 121 21.41 -1.11 -22.34
N VAL A 122 22.60 -1.45 -22.81
CA VAL A 122 23.01 -1.28 -24.21
C VAL A 122 23.44 -2.61 -24.79
N ASN A 123 23.49 -2.69 -26.12
CA ASN A 123 24.02 -3.88 -26.81
C ASN A 123 25.47 -4.13 -26.37
N PRO A 124 25.88 -5.39 -26.08
CA PRO A 124 27.25 -5.74 -25.70
C PRO A 124 28.34 -5.30 -26.71
N ALA A 125 27.96 -5.07 -27.96
CA ALA A 125 28.90 -4.54 -28.98
C ALA A 125 29.05 -3.02 -28.94
N ASN A 126 28.30 -2.32 -28.08
CA ASN A 126 28.42 -0.87 -27.91
C ASN A 126 29.69 -0.58 -27.09
N PRO A 127 30.64 0.19 -27.62
CA PRO A 127 31.86 0.54 -26.91
C PRO A 127 31.67 1.64 -25.85
N VAL A 128 30.51 2.31 -25.83
CA VAL A 128 30.19 3.35 -24.85
C VAL A 128 29.83 2.70 -23.52
N GLU A 129 30.76 2.73 -22.57
CA GLU A 129 30.60 2.10 -21.26
C GLU A 129 30.10 3.08 -20.19
N ILE A 130 30.29 4.38 -20.39
CA ILE A 130 29.97 5.40 -19.39
C ILE A 130 29.15 6.51 -20.02
N LEU A 131 28.00 6.78 -19.43
CA LEU A 131 27.17 7.94 -19.77
C LEU A 131 27.04 8.88 -18.57
N SER A 132 27.26 10.16 -18.80
CA SER A 132 26.94 11.17 -17.79
C SER A 132 25.42 11.40 -17.71
N LYS A 133 24.93 11.98 -16.60
CA LYS A 133 23.53 12.40 -16.51
C LYS A 133 23.13 13.40 -17.60
N LYS A 134 24.09 14.20 -18.08
CA LYS A 134 23.88 15.15 -19.18
C LYS A 134 23.66 14.41 -20.49
N ASP A 135 24.53 13.44 -20.81
CA ASP A 135 24.42 12.64 -22.04
C ASP A 135 23.07 11.91 -22.09
N ILE A 136 22.66 11.32 -20.96
CA ILE A 136 21.35 10.66 -20.84
C ILE A 136 20.21 11.65 -21.11
N ALA A 137 20.27 12.85 -20.54
CA ALA A 137 19.23 13.86 -20.73
C ALA A 137 19.17 14.31 -22.21
N GLU A 138 20.32 14.53 -22.84
CA GLU A 138 20.42 14.95 -24.25
C GLU A 138 19.96 13.85 -25.22
N ILE A 139 20.23 12.59 -24.91
CA ILE A 139 19.70 11.45 -25.66
C ILE A 139 18.17 11.37 -25.54
N LEU A 140 17.64 11.42 -24.32
CA LEU A 140 16.19 11.32 -24.09
C LEU A 140 15.40 12.53 -24.61
N SER A 141 16.04 13.73 -24.71
CA SER A 141 15.43 14.90 -25.33
C SER A 141 15.50 14.89 -26.87
N GLY A 142 16.33 14.02 -27.45
CA GLY A 142 16.59 13.96 -28.89
C GLY A 142 17.63 14.97 -29.39
N ASP A 143 18.34 15.67 -28.49
CA ASP A 143 19.42 16.57 -28.87
C ASP A 143 20.65 15.79 -29.34
N VAL A 144 20.86 14.60 -28.80
CA VAL A 144 21.87 13.63 -29.21
C VAL A 144 21.16 12.40 -29.78
N THR A 145 21.38 12.13 -31.05
CA THR A 145 20.69 11.04 -31.78
C THR A 145 21.66 9.98 -32.31
N ARG A 146 22.96 10.18 -32.13
CA ARG A 146 23.99 9.26 -32.62
C ARG A 146 25.06 9.01 -31.55
N TRP A 147 25.55 7.78 -31.51
CA TRP A 147 26.59 7.37 -30.54
C TRP A 147 27.92 8.12 -30.71
N ASP A 148 28.29 8.48 -31.95
CA ASP A 148 29.50 9.25 -32.22
C ASP A 148 29.48 10.70 -31.71
N GLN A 149 28.31 11.20 -31.28
CA GLN A 149 28.15 12.49 -30.60
C GLN A 149 28.46 12.37 -29.08
N VAL A 150 28.35 11.19 -28.52
CA VAL A 150 28.67 10.91 -27.10
C VAL A 150 30.15 10.57 -26.94
N GLU A 151 30.63 9.62 -27.72
CA GLU A 151 32.01 9.16 -27.72
C GLU A 151 32.43 8.76 -29.14
N PRO A 152 33.66 9.05 -29.58
CA PRO A 152 34.15 8.69 -30.92
C PRO A 152 34.02 7.19 -31.14
N CYS A 153 33.08 6.75 -31.93
CA CYS A 153 32.83 5.35 -32.27
C CYS A 153 32.25 5.21 -33.67
N LYS A 154 32.16 3.97 -34.17
CA LYS A 154 31.58 3.66 -35.48
C LYS A 154 30.11 3.24 -35.43
N LEU A 155 29.48 3.39 -34.28
CA LEU A 155 28.04 3.14 -34.15
C LEU A 155 27.23 4.24 -34.82
N GLY A 156 26.07 3.85 -35.32
CA GLY A 156 25.13 4.75 -35.97
C GLY A 156 24.20 5.45 -34.99
N ASP A 157 22.92 5.46 -35.33
CA ASP A 157 21.87 6.16 -34.58
C ASP A 157 21.58 5.49 -33.24
N ILE A 158 21.08 6.30 -32.30
CA ILE A 158 20.60 5.85 -31.00
C ILE A 158 19.10 5.62 -31.13
N ASP A 159 18.65 4.39 -30.86
CA ASP A 159 17.25 4.05 -30.69
C ASP A 159 16.92 4.03 -29.19
N VAL A 160 15.88 4.76 -28.77
CA VAL A 160 15.45 4.89 -27.37
C VAL A 160 14.00 4.42 -27.22
#